data_081bdc708bfad6f6713178c205bfa7d1
#
_entry.id   081bdc708bfad6f6713178c205bfa7d1
#
_cell.length_a   1.000
_cell.length_b   1.000
_cell.length_c   1.000
_cell.angle_alpha   90.00
_cell.angle_beta   90.00
_cell.angle_gamma   90.00
#
_symmetry.space_group_name_H-M   'P 1'
#
loop_
_entity.id
_entity.type
_entity.pdbx_description
1 polymer ?
#
loop_
_entity_poly.entity_id
_entity_poly.type
_entity_poly.pdbx_seq_one_letter_code
_entity_poly.pdbx_strand_id
1 'polypeptide(L)'
;MYDIMKSFDAKKQTDLVILDFSKAFDTVPHKKILHKLNNYGIDGKINRWIENVLTQRQQRVIVEGESSLSCSVESGVPQGTVLRPLLFLCHINDLPLCVRSQVRLFADECLLYISVKTQQDQQQLQSDLHSLERWATKWGMHFNATKCYIMSIHRSRNPLTTHYILNNHILEHVQENPYLGVIISENLKWSTYINKICNKANSTLGFIRRNLKHCNRKFKETAYISLVRSLFDYSSSVGPTPTKDIDRIENVQRRAARFIYSDYKRISSVTAMMNELGWKPLNERRKEQRLVLLFKIVNDLVAIRPIPADNNIEYNQRPSRTSNSKQIKVLSATRDI
;
A
#
# COMPACT_ATOMS: atom_id res chain seq x y z
N MET A 1 6.32 -4.88 4.62
CA MET A 1 6.65 -6.02 3.70
C MET A 1 8.02 -6.63 3.96
N TYR A 2 9.08 -5.84 4.08
CA TYR A 2 10.42 -6.41 4.31
C TYR A 2 10.49 -7.33 5.53
N ASP A 3 9.98 -6.89 6.69
CA ASP A 3 9.98 -7.68 7.93
C ASP A 3 9.22 -9.00 7.77
N ILE A 4 8.09 -8.96 7.05
CA ILE A 4 7.25 -10.12 6.74
C ILE A 4 8.00 -11.08 5.81
N MET A 5 8.65 -10.57 4.75
CA MET A 5 9.44 -11.40 3.85
C MET A 5 10.64 -12.04 4.56
N LYS A 6 11.33 -11.29 5.43
CA LYS A 6 12.44 -11.82 6.25
C LYS A 6 11.97 -12.98 7.15
N SER A 7 10.82 -12.81 7.80
CA SER A 7 10.22 -13.88 8.63
C SER A 7 9.83 -15.09 7.78
N PHE A 8 9.24 -14.86 6.61
CA PHE A 8 8.84 -15.90 5.68
C PHE A 8 10.04 -16.70 5.13
N ASP A 9 11.16 -16.03 4.79
CA ASP A 9 12.40 -16.69 4.34
C ASP A 9 13.07 -17.47 5.47
N ALA A 10 12.95 -17.00 6.71
CA ALA A 10 13.38 -17.70 7.91
C ALA A 10 12.42 -18.84 8.33
N LYS A 11 11.44 -19.20 7.49
CA LYS A 11 10.40 -20.22 7.75
C LYS A 11 9.61 -19.99 9.05
N LYS A 12 9.46 -18.73 9.46
CA LYS A 12 8.65 -18.33 10.60
C LYS A 12 7.25 -17.97 10.15
N GLN A 13 6.25 -18.24 10.98
CA GLN A 13 4.90 -17.73 10.78
C GLN A 13 4.84 -16.26 11.19
N THR A 14 4.09 -15.46 10.45
CA THR A 14 3.75 -14.08 10.82
C THR A 14 2.24 -13.96 10.78
N ASP A 15 1.63 -13.65 11.90
CA ASP A 15 0.21 -13.33 11.96
C ASP A 15 0.04 -11.82 11.74
N LEU A 16 -0.76 -11.49 10.75
CA LEU A 16 -1.03 -10.15 10.24
C LEU A 16 -2.50 -9.83 10.42
N VAL A 17 -2.83 -8.88 11.28
CA VAL A 17 -4.18 -8.36 11.45
C VAL A 17 -4.34 -7.11 10.59
N ILE A 18 -5.33 -7.13 9.71
CA ILE A 18 -5.71 -6.02 8.85
C ILE A 18 -6.90 -5.34 9.51
N LEU A 19 -6.73 -4.10 9.92
CA LEU A 19 -7.71 -3.35 10.70
C LEU A 19 -8.28 -2.21 9.87
N ASP A 20 -9.59 -2.05 9.94
CA ASP A 20 -10.37 -0.99 9.28
C ASP A 20 -11.13 -0.18 10.33
N PHE A 21 -11.08 1.15 10.23
CA PHE A 21 -11.86 2.03 11.11
C PHE A 21 -13.24 2.32 10.51
N SER A 22 -14.25 2.32 11.35
CA SER A 22 -15.59 2.76 10.96
C SER A 22 -15.60 4.27 10.71
N LYS A 23 -15.85 4.68 9.45
CA LYS A 23 -15.97 6.10 9.05
C LYS A 23 -14.84 6.97 9.64
N ALA A 24 -13.60 6.48 9.54
CA ALA A 24 -12.41 7.03 10.20
C ALA A 24 -12.33 8.57 10.22
N PHE A 25 -12.49 9.20 9.06
CA PHE A 25 -12.38 10.66 8.93
C PHE A 25 -13.61 11.42 9.42
N ASP A 26 -14.76 10.77 9.54
CA ASP A 26 -16.04 11.43 9.90
C ASP A 26 -16.33 11.31 11.40
N THR A 27 -15.59 10.44 12.11
CA THR A 27 -15.81 10.17 13.53
C THR A 27 -14.80 10.83 14.47
N VAL A 28 -13.77 11.51 13.94
CA VAL A 28 -12.75 12.19 14.76
C VAL A 28 -13.39 13.22 15.68
N PRO A 29 -13.37 13.07 17.02
CA PRO A 29 -13.99 14.02 17.94
C PRO A 29 -13.20 15.33 18.00
N HIS A 30 -13.84 16.48 17.72
CA HIS A 30 -13.20 17.78 17.65
C HIS A 30 -12.40 18.14 18.91
N LYS A 31 -12.98 17.94 20.10
CA LYS A 31 -12.29 18.23 21.38
C LYS A 31 -11.03 17.37 21.58
N LYS A 32 -11.07 16.09 21.16
CA LYS A 32 -9.95 15.16 21.35
C LYS A 32 -8.79 15.45 20.38
N ILE A 33 -9.07 15.81 19.13
CA ILE A 33 -8.01 16.20 18.19
C ILE A 33 -7.37 17.54 18.61
N LEU A 34 -8.14 18.53 19.06
CA LEU A 34 -7.60 19.79 19.56
C LEU A 34 -6.69 19.59 20.78
N HIS A 35 -7.07 18.67 21.69
CA HIS A 35 -6.23 18.28 22.81
C HIS A 35 -4.91 17.65 22.35
N LYS A 36 -4.94 16.72 21.35
CA LYS A 36 -3.71 16.13 20.79
C LYS A 36 -2.83 17.17 20.11
N LEU A 37 -3.40 18.08 19.33
CA LEU A 37 -2.68 19.16 18.69
C LEU A 37 -1.94 20.04 19.69
N ASN A 38 -2.60 20.36 20.81
CA ASN A 38 -1.97 21.11 21.90
C ASN A 38 -0.77 20.34 22.48
N ASN A 39 -0.90 19.03 22.69
CA ASN A 39 0.20 18.19 23.17
C ASN A 39 1.36 18.07 22.17
N TYR A 40 1.11 18.28 20.87
CA TYR A 40 2.15 18.36 19.84
C TYR A 40 2.78 19.75 19.70
N GLY A 41 2.41 20.71 20.57
CA GLY A 41 2.91 22.08 20.52
C GLY A 41 2.20 22.95 19.48
N ILE A 42 1.07 22.49 18.94
CA ILE A 42 0.19 23.30 18.07
C ILE A 42 -0.87 23.94 18.96
N ASP A 43 -0.54 25.06 19.56
CA ASP A 43 -1.35 25.77 20.55
C ASP A 43 -1.72 27.20 20.11
N GLY A 44 -2.25 27.98 21.02
CA GLY A 44 -2.49 29.42 20.87
C GLY A 44 -3.38 29.76 19.66
N LYS A 45 -2.91 30.64 18.80
CA LYS A 45 -3.69 31.19 17.66
C LYS A 45 -4.02 30.11 16.63
N ILE A 46 -3.10 29.19 16.38
CA ILE A 46 -3.27 28.13 15.38
C ILE A 46 -4.31 27.13 15.87
N ASN A 47 -4.23 26.69 17.12
CA ASN A 47 -5.21 25.75 17.69
C ASN A 47 -6.62 26.34 17.68
N ARG A 48 -6.78 27.62 18.09
CA ARG A 48 -8.09 28.34 18.04
C ARG A 48 -8.61 28.48 16.60
N TRP A 49 -7.74 28.73 15.64
CA TRP A 49 -8.16 28.77 14.25
C TRP A 49 -8.66 27.41 13.76
N ILE A 50 -7.95 26.31 14.09
CA ILE A 50 -8.40 24.94 13.76
C ILE A 50 -9.73 24.63 14.46
N GLU A 51 -9.89 25.04 15.74
CA GLU A 51 -11.14 24.89 16.48
C GLU A 51 -12.30 25.54 15.73
N ASN A 52 -12.15 26.79 15.30
CA ASN A 52 -13.19 27.52 14.55
C ASN A 52 -13.52 26.80 13.23
N VAL A 53 -12.49 26.29 12.51
CA VAL A 53 -12.68 25.53 11.27
C VAL A 53 -13.45 24.23 11.52
N LEU A 54 -13.27 23.58 12.66
CA LEU A 54 -13.93 22.32 13.00
C LEU A 54 -15.35 22.51 13.52
N THR A 55 -15.57 23.47 14.44
CA THR A 55 -16.79 23.60 15.24
C THR A 55 -17.88 24.47 14.61
N GLN A 56 -17.53 25.40 13.73
CA GLN A 56 -18.50 26.31 13.08
C GLN A 56 -19.06 25.75 11.75
N ARG A 57 -19.07 24.44 11.61
CA ARG A 57 -19.52 23.78 10.37
C ARG A 57 -20.97 23.37 10.48
N GLN A 58 -21.69 23.56 9.38
CA GLN A 58 -23.04 23.05 9.18
C GLN A 58 -23.07 22.22 7.89
N GLN A 59 -23.98 21.28 7.86
CA GLN A 59 -24.21 20.43 6.67
C GLN A 59 -25.70 20.36 6.37
N ARG A 60 -26.01 20.23 5.08
CA ARG A 60 -27.37 19.96 4.56
C ARG A 60 -27.28 19.03 3.38
N VAL A 61 -28.32 18.28 3.15
CA VAL A 61 -28.44 17.39 1.98
C VAL A 61 -29.30 18.10 0.93
N ILE A 62 -28.88 18.04 -0.33
CA ILE A 62 -29.63 18.55 -1.48
C ILE A 62 -29.93 17.38 -2.39
N VAL A 63 -31.21 17.14 -2.69
CA VAL A 63 -31.69 16.09 -3.61
C VAL A 63 -32.67 16.74 -4.59
N GLU A 64 -32.41 16.67 -5.87
CA GLU A 64 -33.25 17.20 -6.96
C GLU A 64 -33.63 18.70 -6.79
N GLY A 65 -32.74 19.48 -6.17
CA GLY A 65 -32.95 20.91 -5.91
C GLY A 65 -33.57 21.23 -4.56
N GLU A 66 -34.16 20.25 -3.86
CA GLU A 66 -34.71 20.40 -2.52
C GLU A 66 -33.62 20.25 -1.45
N SER A 67 -33.63 21.13 -0.42
CA SER A 67 -32.64 21.15 0.63
C SER A 67 -33.21 20.69 1.96
N SER A 68 -32.51 19.82 2.68
CA SER A 68 -32.84 19.52 4.08
C SER A 68 -32.57 20.70 5.01
N LEU A 69 -33.05 20.62 6.22
CA LEU A 69 -32.63 21.53 7.30
C LEU A 69 -31.10 21.41 7.50
N SER A 70 -30.49 22.55 7.85
CA SER A 70 -29.06 22.60 8.20
C SER A 70 -28.85 22.02 9.59
N CYS A 71 -27.86 21.15 9.77
CA CYS A 71 -27.48 20.63 11.08
C CYS A 71 -25.98 20.86 11.34
N SER A 72 -25.62 21.03 12.61
CA SER A 72 -24.22 21.21 13.04
C SER A 72 -23.42 19.93 12.84
N VAL A 73 -22.16 20.09 12.49
CA VAL A 73 -21.19 18.98 12.36
C VAL A 73 -20.42 18.86 13.67
N GLU A 74 -20.70 17.82 14.45
CA GLU A 74 -20.13 17.62 15.79
C GLU A 74 -18.84 16.81 15.81
N SER A 75 -18.53 16.09 14.73
CA SER A 75 -17.33 15.25 14.59
C SER A 75 -16.80 15.27 13.16
N GLY A 76 -15.63 14.70 13.00
CA GLY A 76 -14.97 14.51 11.72
C GLY A 76 -14.18 15.72 11.22
N VAL A 77 -13.26 15.42 10.34
CA VAL A 77 -12.37 16.41 9.70
C VAL A 77 -12.91 16.83 8.34
N PRO A 78 -12.77 18.12 7.95
CA PRO A 78 -13.44 18.68 6.76
C PRO A 78 -13.06 17.96 5.47
N GLN A 79 -14.04 17.38 4.79
CA GLN A 79 -13.82 16.69 3.53
C GLN A 79 -13.43 17.67 2.40
N GLY A 80 -12.51 17.25 1.49
CA GLY A 80 -12.05 18.08 0.38
C GLY A 80 -11.05 19.18 0.74
N THR A 81 -10.58 19.23 1.99
CA THR A 81 -9.58 20.21 2.45
C THR A 81 -8.20 19.57 2.62
N VAL A 82 -7.14 20.37 2.51
CA VAL A 82 -5.75 19.95 2.80
C VAL A 82 -5.58 19.57 4.28
N LEU A 83 -6.36 20.15 5.17
CA LEU A 83 -6.31 19.87 6.62
C LEU A 83 -6.85 18.47 6.96
N ARG A 84 -7.76 17.90 6.17
CA ARG A 84 -8.39 16.62 6.47
C ARG A 84 -7.39 15.51 6.75
N PRO A 85 -6.49 15.14 5.82
CA PRO A 85 -5.52 14.08 6.07
C PRO A 85 -4.53 14.44 7.18
N LEU A 86 -4.12 15.70 7.28
CA LEU A 86 -3.15 16.14 8.28
C LEU A 86 -3.71 16.00 9.70
N LEU A 87 -4.92 16.50 9.96
CA LEU A 87 -5.58 16.40 11.25
C LEU A 87 -5.84 14.93 11.63
N PHE A 88 -6.26 14.11 10.68
CA PHE A 88 -6.43 12.69 10.91
C PHE A 88 -5.12 12.00 11.30
N LEU A 89 -4.03 12.26 10.59
CA LEU A 89 -2.72 11.74 10.92
C LEU A 89 -2.27 12.16 12.32
N CYS A 90 -2.45 13.43 12.70
CA CYS A 90 -2.19 13.90 14.07
C CYS A 90 -3.04 13.15 15.11
N HIS A 91 -4.28 12.78 14.75
CA HIS A 91 -5.16 12.07 15.67
C HIS A 91 -4.74 10.64 15.94
N ILE A 92 -4.23 9.91 14.93
CA ILE A 92 -3.87 8.48 15.05
C ILE A 92 -2.39 8.22 15.33
N ASN A 93 -1.52 9.24 15.30
CA ASN A 93 -0.06 9.09 15.33
C ASN A 93 0.48 8.39 16.58
N ASP A 94 -0.22 8.45 17.71
CA ASP A 94 0.14 7.81 18.97
C ASP A 94 -0.36 6.35 19.10
N LEU A 95 -1.16 5.86 18.15
CA LEU A 95 -1.68 4.50 18.18
C LEU A 95 -0.58 3.43 18.27
N PRO A 96 0.53 3.51 17.53
CA PRO A 96 1.59 2.50 17.64
C PRO A 96 2.24 2.42 19.02
N LEU A 97 2.12 3.47 19.85
CA LEU A 97 2.71 3.51 21.19
C LEU A 97 1.97 2.65 22.22
N CYS A 98 0.75 2.21 21.92
CA CYS A 98 -0.06 1.43 22.85
C CYS A 98 0.13 -0.09 22.70
N VAL A 99 0.93 -0.56 21.75
CA VAL A 99 1.14 -1.99 21.45
C VAL A 99 2.62 -2.35 21.41
N ARG A 100 2.92 -3.63 21.55
CA ARG A 100 4.27 -4.18 21.45
C ARG A 100 4.54 -4.79 20.06
N SER A 101 3.53 -5.32 19.41
CA SER A 101 3.61 -5.83 18.04
C SER A 101 3.90 -4.70 17.05
N GLN A 102 4.34 -5.06 15.86
CA GLN A 102 4.63 -4.08 14.82
C GLN A 102 3.34 -3.51 14.26
N VAL A 103 3.29 -2.19 14.15
CA VAL A 103 2.17 -1.47 13.52
C VAL A 103 2.65 -0.71 12.29
N ARG A 104 1.85 -0.73 11.24
CA ARG A 104 2.01 0.12 10.06
C ARG A 104 0.70 0.84 9.79
N LEU A 105 0.78 2.15 9.75
CA LEU A 105 -0.36 3.03 9.47
C LEU A 105 -0.21 3.67 8.10
N PHE A 106 -1.30 3.71 7.36
CA PHE A 106 -1.44 4.51 6.16
C PHE A 106 -2.84 5.11 6.14
N ALA A 107 -2.95 6.37 6.57
CA ALA A 107 -4.23 7.01 6.87
C ALA A 107 -5.06 6.11 7.81
N ASP A 108 -6.27 5.72 7.40
CA ASP A 108 -7.17 4.85 8.15
C ASP A 108 -6.84 3.34 8.02
N GLU A 109 -5.99 2.95 7.09
CA GLU A 109 -5.55 1.57 6.99
C GLU A 109 -4.47 1.26 8.05
N CYS A 110 -4.70 0.25 8.85
CA CYS A 110 -3.80 -0.17 9.93
C CYS A 110 -3.47 -1.66 9.80
N LEU A 111 -2.18 -1.97 9.84
CA LEU A 111 -1.68 -3.34 9.96
C LEU A 111 -1.01 -3.55 11.30
N LEU A 112 -1.43 -4.58 12.03
CA LEU A 112 -0.79 -5.06 13.24
C LEU A 112 -0.22 -6.45 12.97
N TYR A 113 1.06 -6.71 13.24
CA TYR A 113 1.65 -8.02 12.98
C TYR A 113 2.78 -8.37 13.93
N ILE A 114 2.97 -9.68 14.14
CA ILE A 114 4.07 -10.26 14.92
C ILE A 114 4.53 -11.58 14.29
N SER A 115 5.82 -11.91 14.45
CA SER A 115 6.31 -13.24 14.11
C SER A 115 5.93 -14.21 15.24
N VAL A 116 5.15 -15.24 14.91
CA VAL A 116 4.60 -16.22 15.84
C VAL A 116 5.44 -17.49 15.82
N LYS A 117 5.95 -17.89 17.00
CA LYS A 117 6.66 -19.14 17.21
C LYS A 117 5.98 -19.97 18.31
N THR A 118 5.36 -19.30 19.26
CA THR A 118 4.79 -19.89 20.46
C THR A 118 3.38 -19.36 20.70
N GLN A 119 2.64 -20.03 21.56
CA GLN A 119 1.33 -19.56 22.02
C GLN A 119 1.43 -18.21 22.76
N GLN A 120 2.57 -17.92 23.39
CA GLN A 120 2.79 -16.63 24.04
C GLN A 120 2.82 -15.47 23.05
N ASP A 121 3.40 -15.67 21.85
CA ASP A 121 3.40 -14.66 20.80
C ASP A 121 1.96 -14.36 20.33
N GLN A 122 1.10 -15.40 20.24
CA GLN A 122 -0.32 -15.24 19.90
C GLN A 122 -1.08 -14.48 21.00
N GLN A 123 -0.81 -14.79 22.27
CA GLN A 123 -1.38 -14.05 23.40
C GLN A 123 -0.94 -12.59 23.41
N GLN A 124 0.31 -12.31 23.02
CA GLN A 124 0.80 -10.94 22.87
C GLN A 124 0.01 -10.19 21.81
N LEU A 125 -0.22 -10.79 20.64
CA LEU A 125 -1.00 -10.16 19.57
C LEU A 125 -2.45 -9.90 20.01
N GLN A 126 -3.07 -10.84 20.73
CA GLN A 126 -4.40 -10.64 21.31
C GLN A 126 -4.42 -9.52 22.37
N SER A 127 -3.41 -9.45 23.23
CA SER A 127 -3.27 -8.37 24.22
C SER A 127 -3.13 -7.00 23.54
N ASP A 128 -2.41 -6.95 22.43
CA ASP A 128 -2.26 -5.73 21.63
C ASP A 128 -3.57 -5.32 20.97
N LEU A 129 -4.39 -6.26 20.48
CA LEU A 129 -5.75 -5.96 19.98
C LEU A 129 -6.62 -5.33 21.07
N HIS A 130 -6.61 -5.86 22.29
CA HIS A 130 -7.33 -5.25 23.44
C HIS A 130 -6.78 -3.85 23.77
N SER A 131 -5.48 -3.61 23.57
CA SER A 131 -4.89 -2.29 23.77
C SER A 131 -5.35 -1.29 22.70
N LEU A 132 -5.51 -1.75 21.45
CA LEU A 132 -6.09 -0.95 20.36
C LEU A 132 -7.56 -0.62 20.60
N GLU A 133 -8.35 -1.56 21.11
CA GLU A 133 -9.76 -1.30 21.51
C GLU A 133 -9.86 -0.21 22.57
N ARG A 134 -9.02 -0.30 23.61
CA ARG A 134 -8.96 0.73 24.67
C ARG A 134 -8.51 2.08 24.13
N TRP A 135 -7.51 2.09 23.24
CA TRP A 135 -7.06 3.31 22.58
C TRP A 135 -8.21 3.92 21.75
N ALA A 136 -8.88 3.11 20.94
CA ALA A 136 -9.99 3.55 20.09
C ALA A 136 -11.13 4.15 20.94
N THR A 137 -11.56 3.49 22.01
CA THR A 137 -12.56 3.98 22.96
C THR A 137 -12.13 5.30 23.59
N LYS A 138 -10.89 5.39 24.08
CA LYS A 138 -10.33 6.60 24.68
C LYS A 138 -10.38 7.78 23.70
N TRP A 139 -10.05 7.55 22.43
CA TRP A 139 -9.96 8.63 21.44
C TRP A 139 -11.22 8.81 20.59
N GLY A 140 -12.29 8.03 20.86
CA GLY A 140 -13.58 8.14 20.17
C GLY A 140 -13.55 7.63 18.74
N MET A 141 -12.66 6.67 18.48
CA MET A 141 -12.59 5.93 17.23
C MET A 141 -13.19 4.54 17.41
N HIS A 142 -13.61 3.90 16.33
CA HIS A 142 -14.17 2.55 16.36
C HIS A 142 -13.61 1.72 15.21
N PHE A 143 -13.16 0.52 15.52
CA PHE A 143 -12.83 -0.47 14.49
C PHE A 143 -14.10 -1.11 13.95
N ASN A 144 -14.14 -1.31 12.65
CA ASN A 144 -15.19 -2.10 12.01
C ASN A 144 -14.79 -3.59 12.02
N ALA A 145 -15.12 -4.31 13.09
CA ALA A 145 -14.70 -5.68 13.27
C ALA A 145 -15.09 -6.61 12.10
N THR A 146 -16.20 -6.34 11.40
CA THR A 146 -16.64 -7.13 10.24
C THR A 146 -15.80 -6.91 8.98
N LYS A 147 -14.96 -5.87 8.96
CA LYS A 147 -13.99 -5.58 7.90
C LYS A 147 -12.54 -5.75 8.37
N CYS A 148 -12.36 -6.28 9.57
CA CYS A 148 -11.04 -6.62 10.09
C CYS A 148 -10.79 -8.10 9.86
N TYR A 149 -9.58 -8.44 9.37
CA TYR A 149 -9.23 -9.79 8.97
C TYR A 149 -7.90 -10.21 9.59
N ILE A 150 -7.72 -11.52 9.72
CA ILE A 150 -6.43 -12.12 10.08
C ILE A 150 -5.87 -12.90 8.89
N MET A 151 -4.57 -12.78 8.64
CA MET A 151 -3.84 -13.56 7.66
C MET A 151 -2.60 -14.15 8.31
N SER A 152 -2.43 -15.46 8.24
CA SER A 152 -1.21 -16.13 8.72
C SER A 152 -0.29 -16.41 7.54
N ILE A 153 0.83 -15.71 7.49
CA ILE A 153 1.83 -15.83 6.42
C ILE A 153 2.89 -16.83 6.88
N HIS A 154 3.00 -17.96 6.18
CA HIS A 154 3.90 -19.05 6.58
C HIS A 154 4.31 -19.94 5.40
N ARG A 155 5.40 -20.73 5.59
CA ARG A 155 5.80 -21.84 4.70
C ARG A 155 5.55 -23.21 5.33
N SER A 156 5.09 -23.26 6.58
CA SER A 156 4.84 -24.51 7.29
C SER A 156 3.66 -25.25 6.70
N ARG A 157 3.70 -26.60 6.71
CA ARG A 157 2.55 -27.44 6.41
C ARG A 157 1.56 -27.47 7.59
N ASN A 158 2.04 -27.25 8.81
CA ASN A 158 1.24 -27.20 10.03
C ASN A 158 1.44 -25.85 10.73
N PRO A 159 0.72 -24.80 10.30
CA PRO A 159 0.77 -23.49 10.96
C PRO A 159 0.10 -23.57 12.33
N LEU A 160 0.49 -22.66 13.22
CA LEU A 160 -0.22 -22.44 14.47
C LEU A 160 -1.53 -21.72 14.16
N THR A 161 -2.66 -22.39 14.40
CA THR A 161 -3.99 -21.79 14.21
C THR A 161 -4.43 -21.10 15.50
N THR A 162 -4.94 -19.89 15.39
CA THR A 162 -5.48 -19.12 16.51
C THR A 162 -6.64 -18.26 16.05
N HIS A 163 -7.63 -18.13 16.91
CA HIS A 163 -8.73 -17.19 16.72
C HIS A 163 -8.43 -15.92 17.51
N TYR A 164 -8.35 -14.81 16.81
CA TYR A 164 -8.19 -13.48 17.41
C TYR A 164 -9.54 -12.79 17.51
N ILE A 165 -9.74 -12.05 18.58
CA ILE A 165 -11.00 -11.37 18.90
C ILE A 165 -10.76 -9.86 18.90
N LEU A 166 -11.65 -9.11 18.25
CA LEU A 166 -11.69 -7.65 18.27
C LEU A 166 -13.15 -7.20 18.51
N ASN A 167 -13.40 -6.39 19.52
CA ASN A 167 -14.76 -5.91 19.89
C ASN A 167 -15.77 -7.07 20.04
N ASN A 168 -15.39 -8.14 20.72
CA ASN A 168 -16.18 -9.37 20.91
C ASN A 168 -16.54 -10.11 19.60
N HIS A 169 -15.87 -9.79 18.49
CA HIS A 169 -16.02 -10.44 17.21
C HIS A 169 -14.77 -11.27 16.89
N ILE A 170 -14.96 -12.54 16.50
CA ILE A 170 -13.85 -13.40 16.05
C ILE A 170 -13.47 -12.93 14.64
N LEU A 171 -12.19 -12.56 14.45
CA LEU A 171 -11.69 -12.12 13.15
C LEU A 171 -11.68 -13.28 12.15
N GLU A 172 -12.20 -13.00 10.96
CA GLU A 172 -12.20 -13.96 9.84
C GLU A 172 -10.77 -14.15 9.33
N HIS A 173 -10.39 -15.43 9.12
CA HIS A 173 -9.10 -15.79 8.54
C HIS A 173 -9.20 -15.77 7.01
N VAL A 174 -8.34 -14.96 6.37
CA VAL A 174 -8.32 -14.80 4.93
C VAL A 174 -6.99 -15.25 4.33
N GLN A 175 -7.05 -15.89 3.16
CA GLN A 175 -5.85 -16.31 2.41
C GLN A 175 -5.28 -15.18 1.55
N GLU A 176 -6.12 -14.23 1.16
CA GLU A 176 -5.76 -13.07 0.34
C GLU A 176 -6.55 -11.85 0.80
N ASN A 177 -5.88 -10.70 0.85
CA ASN A 177 -6.55 -9.43 1.16
C ASN A 177 -5.93 -8.28 0.38
N PRO A 178 -6.73 -7.35 -0.17
CA PRO A 178 -6.22 -6.12 -0.76
C PRO A 178 -5.72 -5.18 0.36
N TYR A 179 -4.49 -4.70 0.21
CA TYR A 179 -3.91 -3.68 1.06
C TYR A 179 -3.17 -2.65 0.20
N LEU A 180 -3.50 -1.38 0.34
CA LEU A 180 -2.95 -0.27 -0.47
C LEU A 180 -2.98 -0.58 -1.98
N GLY A 181 -4.08 -1.17 -2.46
CA GLY A 181 -4.25 -1.49 -3.88
C GLY A 181 -3.50 -2.73 -4.38
N VAL A 182 -2.73 -3.40 -3.52
CA VAL A 182 -2.02 -4.67 -3.81
C VAL A 182 -2.71 -5.82 -3.10
N ILE A 183 -2.89 -6.96 -3.77
CA ILE A 183 -3.36 -8.18 -3.09
C ILE A 183 -2.16 -8.85 -2.43
N ILE A 184 -2.23 -8.96 -1.11
CA ILE A 184 -1.30 -9.76 -0.31
C ILE A 184 -1.92 -11.15 -0.16
N SER A 185 -1.12 -12.20 -0.30
CA SER A 185 -1.54 -13.58 -0.06
C SER A 185 -0.69 -14.22 1.04
N GLU A 186 -1.24 -15.20 1.76
CA GLU A 186 -0.58 -15.93 2.84
C GLU A 186 0.76 -16.57 2.44
N ASN A 187 0.89 -16.94 1.17
CA ASN A 187 2.10 -17.53 0.59
C ASN A 187 3.02 -16.52 -0.09
N LEU A 188 2.71 -15.21 -0.01
CA LEU A 188 3.42 -14.10 -0.65
C LEU A 188 3.60 -14.27 -2.16
N LYS A 189 2.72 -15.01 -2.84
CA LYS A 189 2.70 -15.10 -4.31
C LYS A 189 1.92 -13.94 -4.89
N TRP A 190 2.46 -13.33 -5.93
CA TRP A 190 1.89 -12.13 -6.54
C TRP A 190 1.00 -12.41 -7.75
N SER A 191 0.80 -13.68 -8.11
CA SER A 191 0.07 -14.06 -9.33
C SER A 191 -1.37 -13.58 -9.32
N THR A 192 -2.08 -13.62 -8.19
CA THR A 192 -3.45 -13.10 -8.06
C THR A 192 -3.50 -11.60 -8.30
N TYR A 193 -2.56 -10.85 -7.70
CA TYR A 193 -2.44 -9.40 -7.94
C TYR A 193 -2.16 -9.10 -9.42
N ILE A 194 -1.19 -9.80 -10.02
CA ILE A 194 -0.82 -9.61 -11.43
C ILE A 194 -1.99 -9.93 -12.36
N ASN A 195 -2.75 -10.99 -12.07
CA ASN A 195 -3.98 -11.30 -12.80
C ASN A 195 -4.98 -10.14 -12.75
N LYS A 196 -5.21 -9.59 -11.55
CA LYS A 196 -6.13 -8.46 -11.36
C LYS A 196 -5.69 -7.23 -12.15
N ILE A 197 -4.41 -6.84 -12.07
CA ILE A 197 -3.94 -5.66 -12.82
C ILE A 197 -3.92 -5.90 -14.33
N CYS A 198 -3.57 -7.10 -14.81
CA CYS A 198 -3.65 -7.44 -16.24
C CYS A 198 -5.08 -7.40 -16.76
N ASN A 199 -6.05 -7.89 -15.99
CA ASN A 199 -7.46 -7.82 -16.38
C ASN A 199 -7.94 -6.37 -16.43
N LYS A 200 -7.62 -5.55 -15.42
CA LYS A 200 -7.93 -4.12 -15.42
C LYS A 200 -7.28 -3.41 -16.60
N ALA A 201 -6.00 -3.67 -16.86
CA ALA A 201 -5.25 -3.09 -17.97
C ALA A 201 -5.84 -3.47 -19.33
N ASN A 202 -6.24 -4.72 -19.54
CA ASN A 202 -6.91 -5.18 -20.76
C ASN A 202 -8.29 -4.52 -20.94
N SER A 203 -9.07 -4.39 -19.86
CA SER A 203 -10.37 -3.69 -19.90
C SER A 203 -10.20 -2.23 -20.28
N THR A 204 -9.24 -1.52 -19.64
CA THR A 204 -8.91 -0.12 -19.96
C THR A 204 -8.40 0.02 -21.39
N LEU A 205 -7.51 -0.89 -21.84
CA LEU A 205 -7.04 -0.90 -23.24
C LEU A 205 -8.19 -1.12 -24.22
N GLY A 206 -9.14 -2.00 -23.90
CA GLY A 206 -10.36 -2.23 -24.69
C GLY A 206 -11.21 -0.97 -24.79
N PHE A 207 -11.39 -0.23 -23.68
CA PHE A 207 -12.08 1.05 -23.65
C PHE A 207 -11.39 2.08 -24.56
N ILE A 208 -10.08 2.26 -24.43
CA ILE A 208 -9.28 3.17 -25.26
C ILE A 208 -9.40 2.81 -26.74
N ARG A 209 -9.33 1.53 -27.09
CA ARG A 209 -9.46 1.05 -28.47
C ARG A 209 -10.79 1.42 -29.12
N ARG A 210 -11.88 1.35 -28.38
CA ARG A 210 -13.23 1.71 -28.89
C ARG A 210 -13.35 3.21 -29.10
N ASN A 211 -12.86 4.02 -28.16
CA ASN A 211 -13.07 5.46 -28.16
C ASN A 211 -12.03 6.24 -29.00
N LEU A 212 -10.79 5.74 -29.09
CA LEU A 212 -9.69 6.41 -29.78
C LEU A 212 -9.31 5.75 -31.10
N LYS A 213 -10.20 4.95 -31.71
CA LYS A 213 -9.94 4.22 -32.96
C LYS A 213 -9.38 5.12 -34.08
N HIS A 214 -9.98 6.28 -34.26
CA HIS A 214 -9.67 7.23 -35.35
C HIS A 214 -8.65 8.32 -34.95
N CYS A 215 -8.17 8.32 -33.70
CA CYS A 215 -7.15 9.26 -33.24
C CYS A 215 -5.77 8.94 -33.84
N ASN A 216 -4.90 9.95 -33.89
CA ASN A 216 -3.52 9.77 -34.35
C ASN A 216 -2.70 8.93 -33.35
N ARG A 217 -1.52 8.47 -33.77
CA ARG A 217 -0.62 7.63 -32.97
C ARG A 217 -0.28 8.25 -31.62
N LYS A 218 0.06 9.55 -31.59
CA LYS A 218 0.50 10.24 -30.38
C LYS A 218 -0.59 10.24 -29.29
N PHE A 219 -1.84 10.49 -29.65
CA PHE A 219 -2.96 10.43 -28.72
C PHE A 219 -3.18 9.00 -28.16
N LYS A 220 -3.13 8.00 -29.04
CA LYS A 220 -3.25 6.58 -28.64
C LYS A 220 -2.14 6.19 -27.68
N GLU A 221 -0.91 6.61 -27.96
CA GLU A 221 0.27 6.35 -27.13
C GLU A 221 0.15 7.02 -25.76
N THR A 222 -0.20 8.31 -25.73
CA THR A 222 -0.38 9.05 -24.47
C THR A 222 -1.46 8.41 -23.61
N ALA A 223 -2.60 8.02 -24.21
CA ALA A 223 -3.66 7.32 -23.49
C ALA A 223 -3.21 5.98 -22.91
N TYR A 224 -2.45 5.18 -23.65
CA TYR A 224 -1.87 3.95 -23.13
C TYR A 224 -0.90 4.19 -21.97
N ILE A 225 0.03 5.14 -22.12
CA ILE A 225 1.02 5.45 -21.10
C ILE A 225 0.34 5.91 -19.81
N SER A 226 -0.65 6.79 -19.91
CA SER A 226 -1.31 7.39 -18.76
C SER A 226 -2.28 6.43 -18.05
N LEU A 227 -3.08 5.66 -18.79
CA LEU A 227 -4.22 4.93 -18.25
C LEU A 227 -3.95 3.41 -18.09
N VAL A 228 -3.04 2.86 -18.88
CA VAL A 228 -2.78 1.41 -18.88
C VAL A 228 -1.42 1.09 -18.28
N ARG A 229 -0.33 1.70 -18.79
CA ARG A 229 1.03 1.42 -18.33
C ARG A 229 1.23 1.78 -16.87
N SER A 230 0.62 2.90 -16.42
CA SER A 230 0.65 3.33 -15.02
C SER A 230 0.18 2.26 -14.03
N LEU A 231 -0.73 1.36 -14.43
CA LEU A 231 -1.18 0.23 -13.60
C LEU A 231 -0.04 -0.76 -13.31
N PHE A 232 0.90 -0.93 -14.24
CA PHE A 232 2.05 -1.82 -14.08
C PHE A 232 3.24 -1.15 -13.39
N ASP A 233 3.33 0.18 -13.47
CA ASP A 233 4.36 0.96 -12.78
C ASP A 233 4.04 1.07 -11.27
N TYR A 234 2.74 1.05 -10.89
CA TYR A 234 2.33 0.99 -9.50
C TYR A 234 2.76 -0.33 -8.85
N SER A 235 3.34 -0.25 -7.66
CA SER A 235 3.82 -1.41 -6.89
C SER A 235 4.87 -2.27 -7.63
N SER A 236 5.62 -1.69 -8.55
CA SER A 236 6.69 -2.39 -9.28
C SER A 236 7.80 -2.94 -8.37
N SER A 237 7.95 -2.38 -7.17
CA SER A 237 8.88 -2.81 -6.12
C SER A 237 8.41 -4.05 -5.36
N VAL A 238 7.14 -4.47 -5.51
CA VAL A 238 6.60 -5.64 -4.82
C VAL A 238 7.13 -6.92 -5.48
N GLY A 239 8.01 -7.63 -4.77
CA GLY A 239 8.49 -8.98 -4.96
C GLY A 239 8.99 -9.45 -6.35
N PRO A 240 9.64 -10.61 -6.42
CA PRO A 240 9.99 -11.23 -7.68
C PRO A 240 8.73 -11.68 -8.41
N THR A 241 8.72 -11.49 -9.74
CA THR A 241 7.60 -11.86 -10.60
C THR A 241 7.99 -13.12 -11.38
N PRO A 242 7.22 -14.22 -11.27
CA PRO A 242 7.45 -15.42 -12.06
C PRO A 242 7.42 -15.13 -13.56
N THR A 243 8.17 -15.88 -14.36
CA THR A 243 8.28 -15.68 -15.82
C THR A 243 6.92 -15.67 -16.50
N LYS A 244 6.04 -16.59 -16.13
CA LYS A 244 4.66 -16.66 -16.65
C LYS A 244 3.87 -15.37 -16.44
N ASP A 245 4.07 -14.70 -15.31
CA ASP A 245 3.38 -13.44 -14.98
C ASP A 245 4.04 -12.26 -15.69
N ILE A 246 5.35 -12.31 -15.93
CA ILE A 246 6.05 -11.33 -16.77
C ILE A 246 5.47 -11.36 -18.19
N ASP A 247 5.33 -12.55 -18.78
CA ASP A 247 4.77 -12.70 -20.13
C ASP A 247 3.35 -12.15 -20.25
N ARG A 248 2.55 -12.30 -19.19
CA ARG A 248 1.18 -11.75 -19.14
C ARG A 248 1.18 -10.21 -19.18
N ILE A 249 2.06 -9.59 -18.42
CA ILE A 249 2.24 -8.13 -18.39
C ILE A 249 2.72 -7.64 -19.75
N GLU A 250 3.75 -8.27 -20.31
CA GLU A 250 4.32 -7.91 -21.63
C GLU A 250 3.30 -8.07 -22.75
N ASN A 251 2.43 -9.07 -22.68
CA ASN A 251 1.39 -9.28 -23.68
C ASN A 251 0.37 -8.13 -23.75
N VAL A 252 0.10 -7.44 -22.63
CA VAL A 252 -0.75 -6.23 -22.65
C VAL A 252 -0.04 -5.10 -23.41
N GLN A 253 1.25 -4.89 -23.16
CA GLN A 253 2.06 -3.89 -23.87
C GLN A 253 2.13 -4.19 -25.38
N ARG A 254 2.33 -5.44 -25.76
CA ARG A 254 2.33 -5.88 -27.17
C ARG A 254 0.98 -5.61 -27.87
N ARG A 255 -0.14 -5.84 -27.17
CA ARG A 255 -1.49 -5.50 -27.68
C ARG A 255 -1.66 -4.00 -27.84
N ALA A 256 -1.12 -3.21 -26.94
CA ALA A 256 -1.15 -1.74 -27.02
C ALA A 256 -0.34 -1.22 -28.21
N ALA A 257 0.85 -1.78 -28.48
CA ALA A 257 1.64 -1.42 -29.65
C ALA A 257 0.86 -1.66 -30.95
N ARG A 258 0.24 -2.83 -31.13
CA ARG A 258 -0.62 -3.13 -32.29
C ARG A 258 -1.79 -2.13 -32.43
N PHE A 259 -2.40 -1.72 -31.33
CA PHE A 259 -3.48 -0.72 -31.34
C PHE A 259 -2.98 0.65 -31.79
N ILE A 260 -1.82 1.10 -31.33
CA ILE A 260 -1.26 2.41 -31.69
C ILE A 260 -0.95 2.46 -33.17
N TYR A 261 -0.37 1.40 -33.74
CA TYR A 261 -0.09 1.30 -35.17
C TYR A 261 -1.31 0.95 -36.01
N SER A 262 -2.43 0.57 -35.37
CA SER A 262 -3.62 0.02 -36.05
C SER A 262 -3.26 -1.18 -36.96
N ASP A 263 -2.21 -1.91 -36.59
CA ASP A 263 -1.68 -3.07 -37.34
C ASP A 263 -1.82 -4.36 -36.52
N TYR A 264 -2.72 -5.22 -36.99
CA TYR A 264 -3.06 -6.50 -36.37
C TYR A 264 -2.63 -7.69 -37.22
N LYS A 265 -1.88 -7.47 -38.30
CA LYS A 265 -1.41 -8.53 -39.18
C LYS A 265 -0.50 -9.47 -38.43
N ARG A 266 -0.63 -10.77 -38.66
CA ARG A 266 0.17 -11.81 -38.00
C ARG A 266 1.66 -11.73 -38.33
N ILE A 267 1.99 -11.24 -39.56
CA ILE A 267 3.36 -11.08 -40.08
C ILE A 267 4.07 -9.84 -39.51
N SER A 268 3.33 -8.86 -39.00
CA SER A 268 3.93 -7.61 -38.49
C SER A 268 4.64 -7.83 -37.16
N SER A 269 5.90 -7.39 -37.10
CA SER A 269 6.75 -7.50 -35.92
C SER A 269 6.31 -6.51 -34.82
N VAL A 270 5.79 -7.02 -33.73
CA VAL A 270 5.45 -6.20 -32.55
C VAL A 270 6.70 -5.64 -31.87
N THR A 271 7.80 -6.38 -31.91
CA THR A 271 9.09 -5.91 -31.37
C THR A 271 9.58 -4.67 -32.13
N ALA A 272 9.45 -4.65 -33.45
CA ALA A 272 9.79 -3.48 -34.26
C ALA A 272 8.90 -2.27 -33.89
N MET A 273 7.58 -2.46 -33.72
CA MET A 273 6.66 -1.42 -33.25
C MET A 273 7.07 -0.85 -31.89
N MET A 274 7.43 -1.72 -30.93
CA MET A 274 7.86 -1.29 -29.61
C MET A 274 9.17 -0.52 -29.65
N ASN A 275 10.13 -0.95 -30.47
CA ASN A 275 11.40 -0.26 -30.65
C ASN A 275 11.20 1.14 -31.29
N GLU A 276 10.33 1.28 -32.29
CA GLU A 276 9.99 2.56 -32.91
C GLU A 276 9.32 3.51 -31.92
N LEU A 277 8.49 3.00 -30.98
CA LEU A 277 7.91 3.76 -29.88
C LEU A 277 8.92 4.10 -28.78
N GLY A 278 10.14 3.54 -28.83
CA GLY A 278 11.12 3.70 -27.75
C GLY A 278 10.72 2.99 -26.46
N TRP A 279 9.87 1.97 -26.54
CA TRP A 279 9.38 1.28 -25.37
C TRP A 279 10.29 0.17 -24.93
N LYS A 280 10.80 0.27 -23.72
CA LYS A 280 11.48 -0.83 -23.04
C LYS A 280 10.47 -1.90 -22.59
N PRO A 281 10.88 -3.17 -22.48
CA PRO A 281 10.09 -4.20 -21.80
C PRO A 281 9.63 -3.75 -20.39
N LEU A 282 8.42 -4.06 -20.01
CA LEU A 282 7.88 -3.68 -18.69
C LEU A 282 8.68 -4.33 -17.55
N ASN A 283 9.23 -5.52 -17.77
CA ASN A 283 10.10 -6.18 -16.81
C ASN A 283 11.38 -5.36 -16.54
N GLU A 284 12.02 -4.80 -17.57
CA GLU A 284 13.18 -3.92 -17.42
C GLU A 284 12.82 -2.63 -16.68
N ARG A 285 11.71 -2.00 -17.04
CA ARG A 285 11.21 -0.82 -16.32
C ARG A 285 10.97 -1.09 -14.84
N ARG A 286 10.35 -2.22 -14.50
CA ARG A 286 10.13 -2.63 -13.11
C ARG A 286 11.45 -2.85 -12.37
N LYS A 287 12.45 -3.42 -13.04
CA LYS A 287 13.80 -3.58 -12.50
C LYS A 287 14.47 -2.21 -12.26
N GLU A 288 14.39 -1.30 -13.23
CA GLU A 288 14.90 0.07 -13.09
C GLU A 288 14.25 0.80 -11.91
N GLN A 289 12.92 0.72 -11.76
CA GLN A 289 12.21 1.35 -10.65
C GLN A 289 12.63 0.80 -9.27
N ARG A 290 12.88 -0.50 -9.17
CA ARG A 290 13.43 -1.11 -7.94
C ARG A 290 14.83 -0.60 -7.63
N LEU A 291 15.69 -0.49 -8.64
CA LEU A 291 17.03 0.07 -8.48
C LEU A 291 17.00 1.55 -8.07
N VAL A 292 16.10 2.33 -8.67
CA VAL A 292 15.90 3.74 -8.29
C VAL A 292 15.40 3.86 -6.84
N LEU A 293 14.47 2.99 -6.43
CA LEU A 293 14.02 2.97 -5.03
C LEU A 293 15.16 2.61 -4.08
N LEU A 294 15.94 1.59 -4.40
CA LEU A 294 17.12 1.21 -3.62
C LEU A 294 18.13 2.36 -3.52
N PHE A 295 18.41 3.02 -4.64
CA PHE A 295 19.28 4.21 -4.64
C PHE A 295 18.75 5.31 -3.72
N LYS A 296 17.44 5.58 -3.77
CA LYS A 296 16.80 6.58 -2.90
C LYS A 296 16.93 6.21 -1.41
N ILE A 297 16.74 4.94 -1.07
CA ILE A 297 16.88 4.42 0.30
C ILE A 297 18.33 4.58 0.79
N VAL A 298 19.31 4.14 -0.02
CA VAL A 298 20.73 4.19 0.35
C VAL A 298 21.26 5.63 0.49
N ASN A 299 20.66 6.58 -0.20
CA ASN A 299 21.05 8.00 -0.14
C ASN A 299 20.12 8.86 0.74
N ASP A 300 19.27 8.23 1.60
CA ASP A 300 18.36 8.91 2.52
C ASP A 300 17.41 9.91 1.84
N LEU A 301 17.09 9.67 0.55
CA LEU A 301 16.17 10.52 -0.22
C LEU A 301 14.70 10.18 0.03
N VAL A 302 14.43 9.12 0.78
CA VAL A 302 13.09 8.70 1.22
C VAL A 302 13.17 8.34 2.70
N ALA A 303 12.12 8.64 3.46
CA ALA A 303 12.04 8.38 4.90
C ALA A 303 11.85 6.89 5.24
N ILE A 304 12.36 5.99 4.41
CA ILE A 304 12.46 4.56 4.69
C ILE A 304 13.84 4.35 5.27
N ARG A 305 13.92 4.14 6.58
CA ARG A 305 15.21 3.80 7.20
C ARG A 305 15.72 2.52 6.56
N PRO A 306 16.97 2.51 6.05
CA PRO A 306 17.59 1.26 5.68
C PRO A 306 17.55 0.37 6.92
N ILE A 307 17.32 -0.90 6.66
CA ILE A 307 17.27 -1.98 7.63
C ILE A 307 18.44 -1.84 8.61
N PRO A 308 18.22 -2.09 9.92
CA PRO A 308 19.31 -2.06 10.91
C PRO A 308 20.55 -2.80 10.39
N ALA A 309 21.71 -2.34 10.76
CA ALA A 309 23.04 -2.76 10.29
C ALA A 309 23.33 -4.29 10.35
N ASP A 310 22.45 -5.08 10.95
CA ASP A 310 22.54 -6.55 11.01
C ASP A 310 22.25 -7.26 9.69
N ASN A 311 21.90 -6.56 8.62
CA ASN A 311 21.51 -7.18 7.36
C ASN A 311 22.29 -6.60 6.17
N ASN A 312 23.50 -7.10 5.98
CA ASN A 312 24.11 -7.49 4.69
C ASN A 312 24.00 -6.54 3.49
N ILE A 313 23.88 -5.22 3.68
CA ILE A 313 24.39 -4.29 2.69
C ILE A 313 25.87 -4.12 3.06
N GLU A 314 26.70 -5.07 2.66
CA GLU A 314 28.12 -4.89 2.75
C GLU A 314 28.54 -3.91 1.66
N TYR A 315 29.05 -2.77 2.08
CA TYR A 315 29.73 -1.87 1.18
C TYR A 315 31.12 -2.41 0.85
N ASN A 316 31.57 -2.23 -0.39
CA ASN A 316 32.91 -2.60 -0.77
C ASN A 316 33.92 -1.77 0.02
N GLN A 317 34.61 -2.38 0.98
CA GLN A 317 35.63 -1.71 1.81
C GLN A 317 36.98 -1.56 1.08
N ARG A 318 37.15 -2.17 -0.10
CA ARG A 318 38.40 -2.03 -0.86
C ARG A 318 38.29 -0.85 -1.83
N PRO A 319 39.10 0.21 -1.64
CA PRO A 319 39.16 1.31 -2.59
C PRO A 319 39.77 0.78 -3.90
N SER A 320 38.99 0.68 -4.94
CA SER A 320 39.48 0.59 -6.32
C SER A 320 39.35 1.96 -6.96
N ARG A 321 40.14 2.25 -7.99
CA ARG A 321 40.10 3.54 -8.73
C ARG A 321 38.71 3.93 -9.25
N THR A 322 37.75 2.99 -9.24
CA THR A 322 36.37 3.16 -9.71
C THR A 322 35.31 2.88 -8.62
N SER A 323 35.72 2.59 -7.36
CA SER A 323 34.77 2.27 -6.29
C SER A 323 34.30 3.52 -5.56
N ASN A 324 33.00 3.70 -5.48
CA ASN A 324 32.36 4.67 -4.60
C ASN A 324 32.20 4.04 -3.21
N SER A 325 32.38 4.83 -2.13
CA SER A 325 32.19 4.40 -0.73
C SER A 325 30.79 3.80 -0.43
N LYS A 326 29.83 4.05 -1.30
CA LYS A 326 28.46 3.49 -1.25
C LYS A 326 28.22 2.35 -2.25
N GLN A 327 29.27 1.77 -2.84
CA GLN A 327 29.11 0.64 -3.74
C GLN A 327 28.69 -0.62 -2.97
N ILE A 328 27.49 -1.09 -3.26
CA ILE A 328 26.91 -2.28 -2.62
C ILE A 328 27.64 -3.52 -3.12
N LYS A 329 28.14 -4.35 -2.20
CA LYS A 329 28.69 -5.66 -2.53
C LYS A 329 27.55 -6.58 -2.96
N VAL A 330 27.54 -6.98 -4.22
CA VAL A 330 26.63 -8.02 -4.71
C VAL A 330 27.08 -9.36 -4.12
N LEU A 331 26.36 -9.86 -3.13
CA LEU A 331 26.54 -11.24 -2.68
C LEU A 331 26.11 -12.14 -3.85
N SER A 332 26.98 -13.04 -4.29
CA SER A 332 26.62 -14.09 -5.24
C SER A 332 25.46 -14.87 -4.63
N ALA A 333 24.29 -14.81 -5.26
CA ALA A 333 23.20 -15.69 -4.91
C ALA A 333 23.69 -17.12 -5.17
N THR A 334 23.99 -17.88 -4.13
CA THR A 334 24.04 -19.33 -4.21
C THR A 334 22.68 -19.76 -4.70
N ARG A 335 22.66 -20.31 -5.92
CA ARG A 335 21.49 -20.95 -6.50
C ARG A 335 21.17 -22.17 -5.63
N ASP A 336 20.16 -22.01 -4.77
CA ASP A 336 19.36 -23.15 -4.32
C ASP A 336 17.92 -22.84 -4.72
N ILE A 337 17.53 -23.58 -5.75
CA ILE A 337 16.22 -23.65 -6.39
C ILE A 337 15.21 -24.31 -5.42
#